data_1b61576c83204efda7f82a9919b67490
#
_entry.id   1b61576c83204efda7f82a9919b67490
#
_cell.length_a   1.000
_cell.length_b   1.000
_cell.length_c   1.000
_cell.angle_alpha   90.00
_cell.angle_beta   90.00
_cell.angle_gamma   90.00
#
_symmetry.space_group_name_H-M   'P 1'
#
loop_
_entity.id
_entity.type
_entity.pdbx_description
1 polymer ?
#
loop_
_entity_poly.entity_id
_entity_poly.type
_entity_poly.pdbx_seq_one_letter_code
_entity_poly.pdbx_strand_id
1 'polypeptide(L)'
;MFEARSIAAAETRSLRHRVLWPHKSSPDVCTIDVDEAEHAHHVGAFNAEGEHVGVCSLFHQRSDRFPEALPINDDVYRLRVMGTLPEVRGRGAGAAIVRYAANWSREQGAVWLWCDAREAAFPFYERMGFKFVSEGYHVSEIGPHRMMALKL
;
A
#
# COMPACT_ATOMS: atom_id res chain seq x y z
N MET A 1 16.88 -8.79 -6.30
CA MET A 1 16.87 -9.28 -4.92
C MET A 1 15.44 -9.62 -4.46
N PHE A 2 14.55 -8.63 -4.38
CA PHE A 2 13.14 -8.88 -4.10
C PHE A 2 12.33 -8.76 -5.38
N GLU A 3 11.37 -9.67 -5.54
CA GLU A 3 10.45 -9.64 -6.67
C GLU A 3 9.05 -9.32 -6.15
N ALA A 4 8.40 -8.32 -6.75
CA ALA A 4 7.00 -8.02 -6.46
C ALA A 4 6.15 -8.56 -7.60
N ARG A 5 5.05 -9.23 -7.26
CA ARG A 5 4.15 -9.81 -8.26
C ARG A 5 2.72 -9.87 -7.74
N SER A 6 1.79 -10.07 -8.67
CA SER A 6 0.38 -10.22 -8.35
C SER A 6 0.14 -11.49 -7.54
N ILE A 7 -0.71 -11.38 -6.52
CA ILE A 7 -1.18 -12.51 -5.72
C ILE A 7 -2.70 -12.44 -5.57
N ALA A 8 -3.31 -13.53 -5.16
CA ALA A 8 -4.74 -13.56 -4.89
C ALA A 8 -5.06 -12.85 -3.57
N ALA A 9 -6.28 -12.34 -3.43
CA ALA A 9 -6.72 -11.68 -2.19
C ALA A 9 -6.47 -12.58 -0.96
N ALA A 10 -6.78 -13.85 -1.06
CA ALA A 10 -6.57 -14.79 0.05
C ALA A 10 -5.10 -14.91 0.47
N GLU A 11 -4.18 -14.73 -0.48
CA GLU A 11 -2.74 -14.84 -0.20
C GLU A 11 -2.18 -13.62 0.56
N THR A 12 -2.94 -12.53 0.69
CA THR A 12 -2.53 -11.37 1.47
C THR A 12 -2.64 -11.60 2.98
N ARG A 13 -3.50 -12.53 3.39
CA ARG A 13 -3.99 -12.62 4.77
C ARG A 13 -2.89 -12.97 5.77
N SER A 14 -2.02 -13.89 5.43
CA SER A 14 -0.95 -14.31 6.33
C SER A 14 0.01 -13.17 6.65
N LEU A 15 0.47 -12.44 5.65
CA LEU A 15 1.36 -11.30 5.84
C LEU A 15 0.65 -10.15 6.56
N ARG A 16 -0.60 -9.87 6.20
CA ARG A 16 -1.38 -8.85 6.91
C ARG A 16 -1.47 -9.17 8.40
N HIS A 17 -1.74 -10.44 8.73
CA HIS A 17 -1.82 -10.87 10.12
C HIS A 17 -0.49 -10.66 10.83
N ARG A 18 0.60 -11.14 10.25
CA ARG A 18 1.92 -11.09 10.87
C ARG A 18 2.45 -9.67 11.06
N VAL A 19 2.24 -8.78 10.08
CA VAL A 19 2.92 -7.48 10.08
C VAL A 19 2.01 -6.30 10.40
N LEU A 20 0.70 -6.42 10.20
CA LEU A 20 -0.23 -5.30 10.40
C LEU A 20 -1.18 -5.53 11.56
N TRP A 21 -1.70 -6.74 11.69
CA TRP A 21 -2.77 -7.04 12.66
C TRP A 21 -2.51 -8.31 13.47
N PRO A 22 -1.35 -8.41 14.14
CA PRO A 22 -1.02 -9.63 14.91
C PRO A 22 -1.98 -9.88 16.07
N HIS A 23 -2.72 -8.86 16.50
CA HIS A 23 -3.72 -8.95 17.57
C HIS A 23 -5.02 -9.62 17.11
N LYS A 24 -5.26 -9.77 15.83
CA LYS A 24 -6.47 -10.45 15.32
C LYS A 24 -6.36 -11.95 15.54
N SER A 25 -7.52 -12.62 15.65
CA SER A 25 -7.59 -14.02 16.04
C SER A 25 -6.92 -14.99 15.07
N SER A 26 -6.95 -14.68 13.76
CA SER A 26 -6.34 -15.54 12.74
C SER A 26 -6.12 -14.76 11.44
N PRO A 27 -5.31 -15.30 10.51
CA PRO A 27 -5.17 -14.70 9.18
C PRO A 27 -6.50 -14.57 8.43
N ASP A 28 -7.44 -15.48 8.65
CA ASP A 28 -8.71 -15.50 7.92
C ASP A 28 -9.55 -14.25 8.11
N VAL A 29 -9.36 -13.53 9.22
CA VAL A 29 -10.10 -12.29 9.49
C VAL A 29 -9.30 -11.04 9.09
N CYS A 30 -8.14 -11.21 8.47
CA CYS A 30 -7.30 -10.10 8.02
C CYS A 30 -7.70 -9.65 6.62
N THR A 31 -8.95 -9.22 6.49
CA THR A 31 -9.54 -8.77 5.23
C THR A 31 -10.06 -7.34 5.39
N ILE A 32 -10.26 -6.66 4.26
CA ILE A 32 -10.99 -5.40 4.22
C ILE A 32 -12.11 -5.52 3.20
N ASP A 33 -13.11 -4.66 3.33
CA ASP A 33 -14.35 -4.76 2.57
C ASP A 33 -14.20 -4.63 1.06
N VAL A 34 -13.12 -3.97 0.60
CA VAL A 34 -12.87 -3.76 -0.84
C VAL A 34 -11.92 -4.81 -1.46
N ASP A 35 -11.51 -5.83 -0.71
CA ASP A 35 -10.57 -6.84 -1.21
C ASP A 35 -11.04 -7.56 -2.47
N GLU A 36 -12.34 -7.76 -2.61
CA GLU A 36 -12.93 -8.47 -3.75
C GLU A 36 -13.54 -7.51 -4.78
N ALA A 37 -13.26 -6.22 -4.69
CA ALA A 37 -13.73 -5.25 -5.68
C ALA A 37 -13.15 -5.58 -7.05
N GLU A 38 -13.92 -5.30 -8.11
CA GLU A 38 -13.57 -5.68 -9.47
C GLU A 38 -12.16 -5.23 -9.89
N HIS A 39 -11.75 -4.03 -9.47
CA HIS A 39 -10.44 -3.45 -9.82
C HIS A 39 -9.41 -3.56 -8.70
N ALA A 40 -9.68 -4.34 -7.65
CA ALA A 40 -8.70 -4.57 -6.61
C ALA A 40 -7.54 -5.39 -7.15
N HIS A 41 -6.32 -5.04 -6.75
CA HIS A 41 -5.12 -5.75 -7.18
C HIS A 41 -4.20 -5.95 -5.99
N HIS A 42 -3.85 -7.18 -5.73
CA HIS A 42 -3.04 -7.54 -4.56
C HIS A 42 -1.62 -7.89 -4.98
N VAL A 43 -0.66 -7.44 -4.19
CA VAL A 43 0.77 -7.55 -4.52
C VAL A 43 1.50 -8.26 -3.39
N GLY A 44 2.33 -9.23 -3.74
CA GLY A 44 3.24 -9.86 -2.81
C GLY A 44 4.68 -9.57 -3.20
N ALA A 45 5.55 -9.42 -2.21
CA ALA A 45 6.99 -9.36 -2.42
C ALA A 45 7.63 -10.64 -1.93
N PHE A 46 8.59 -11.15 -2.69
CA PHE A 46 9.24 -12.43 -2.44
C PHE A 46 10.77 -12.23 -2.45
N ASN A 47 11.46 -12.92 -1.56
CA ASN A 47 12.92 -12.87 -1.53
C ASN A 47 13.54 -13.81 -2.57
N ALA A 48 14.88 -13.88 -2.61
CA ALA A 48 15.59 -14.70 -3.57
C ALA A 48 15.28 -16.20 -3.43
N GLU A 49 14.89 -16.64 -2.24
CA GLU A 49 14.51 -18.03 -1.98
C GLU A 49 13.02 -18.31 -2.28
N GLY A 50 12.29 -17.31 -2.76
CA GLY A 50 10.87 -17.46 -3.08
C GLY A 50 9.93 -17.35 -1.89
N GLU A 51 10.43 -16.90 -0.74
CA GLU A 51 9.61 -16.72 0.45
C GLU A 51 8.82 -15.42 0.38
N HIS A 52 7.57 -15.45 0.80
CA HIS A 52 6.66 -14.30 0.82
C HIS A 52 7.00 -13.40 2.01
N VAL A 53 7.49 -12.18 1.72
CA VAL A 53 8.05 -11.30 2.76
C VAL A 53 7.38 -9.93 2.84
N GLY A 54 6.49 -9.61 1.93
CA GLY A 54 5.80 -8.32 1.94
C GLY A 54 4.48 -8.37 1.19
N VAL A 55 3.64 -7.37 1.42
CA VAL A 55 2.29 -7.33 0.88
C VAL A 55 1.84 -5.88 0.71
N CYS A 56 1.02 -5.61 -0.29
CA CYS A 56 0.17 -4.44 -0.35
C CYS A 56 -1.04 -4.73 -1.23
N SER A 57 -1.99 -3.81 -1.21
CA SER A 57 -3.17 -3.90 -2.08
C SER A 57 -3.44 -2.55 -2.72
N LEU A 58 -3.96 -2.58 -3.94
CA LEU A 58 -4.23 -1.42 -4.76
C LEU A 58 -5.71 -1.38 -5.09
N PHE A 59 -6.31 -0.20 -4.96
CA PHE A 59 -7.74 -0.02 -5.17
C PHE A 59 -8.01 1.22 -6.00
N HIS A 60 -9.00 1.15 -6.85
CA HIS A 60 -9.44 2.29 -7.65
C HIS A 60 -10.35 3.17 -6.78
N GLN A 61 -9.73 3.96 -5.92
CA GLN A 61 -10.43 4.77 -4.91
C GLN A 61 -9.82 6.16 -4.82
N ARG A 62 -10.69 7.15 -4.61
CA ARG A 62 -10.28 8.51 -4.24
C ARG A 62 -10.36 8.64 -2.72
N SER A 63 -9.74 9.67 -2.18
CA SER A 63 -9.79 9.96 -0.75
C SER A 63 -11.15 10.54 -0.37
N ASP A 64 -11.81 9.94 0.61
CA ASP A 64 -13.02 10.49 1.20
C ASP A 64 -12.70 11.66 2.13
N ARG A 65 -11.53 11.60 2.78
CA ARG A 65 -11.11 12.64 3.72
C ARG A 65 -10.70 13.92 3.00
N PHE A 66 -9.99 13.79 1.88
CA PHE A 66 -9.48 14.92 1.11
C PHE A 66 -9.83 14.75 -0.36
N PRO A 67 -11.12 14.85 -0.72
CA PRO A 67 -11.55 14.53 -2.10
C PRO A 67 -10.96 15.46 -3.15
N GLU A 68 -10.51 16.65 -2.76
CA GLU A 68 -9.96 17.64 -3.67
C GLU A 68 -8.43 17.73 -3.65
N ALA A 69 -7.77 16.84 -2.89
CA ALA A 69 -6.30 16.84 -2.80
C ALA A 69 -5.63 16.53 -4.13
N LEU A 70 -6.28 15.73 -4.97
CA LEU A 70 -5.83 15.41 -6.32
C LEU A 70 -6.85 15.92 -7.33
N PRO A 71 -6.40 16.31 -8.56
CA PRO A 71 -7.32 16.85 -9.57
C PRO A 71 -8.50 15.92 -9.83
N ILE A 72 -9.70 16.49 -9.88
CA ILE A 72 -10.94 15.70 -9.95
C ILE A 72 -11.06 14.86 -11.22
N ASN A 73 -10.44 15.32 -12.32
CA ASN A 73 -10.52 14.62 -13.60
C ASN A 73 -9.38 13.61 -13.80
N ASP A 74 -8.43 13.55 -12.86
CA ASP A 74 -7.33 12.59 -12.95
C ASP A 74 -7.76 11.25 -12.37
N ASP A 75 -7.42 10.17 -13.06
CA ASP A 75 -7.66 8.82 -12.53
C ASP A 75 -6.61 8.49 -11.47
N VAL A 76 -7.04 7.92 -10.34
CA VAL A 76 -6.18 7.68 -9.20
C VAL A 76 -6.36 6.27 -8.66
N TYR A 77 -5.26 5.67 -8.19
CA TYR A 77 -5.28 4.43 -7.43
C TYR A 77 -4.75 4.67 -6.03
N ARG A 78 -5.24 3.88 -5.10
CA ARG A 78 -4.86 3.95 -3.68
C ARG A 78 -4.05 2.72 -3.29
N LEU A 79 -2.94 2.94 -2.62
CA LEU A 79 -2.14 1.88 -1.99
C LEU A 79 -2.56 1.75 -0.52
N ARG A 80 -2.90 0.54 -0.10
CA ARG A 80 -3.33 0.25 1.27
C ARG A 80 -2.72 -1.05 1.78
N VAL A 81 -2.83 -1.24 3.10
CA VAL A 81 -2.48 -2.48 3.81
C VAL A 81 -1.11 -2.99 3.40
N MET A 82 -0.14 -2.08 3.36
CA MET A 82 1.24 -2.38 3.02
C MET A 82 2.05 -2.72 4.26
N GLY A 83 2.83 -3.79 4.17
CA GLY A 83 3.74 -4.17 5.22
C GLY A 83 4.78 -5.17 4.74
N THR A 84 5.92 -5.21 5.43
CA THR A 84 6.98 -6.17 5.16
C THR A 84 7.42 -6.80 6.47
N LEU A 85 7.94 -8.04 6.39
CA LEU A 85 8.47 -8.71 7.57
C LEU A 85 9.61 -7.88 8.17
N PRO A 86 9.73 -7.85 9.53
CA PRO A 86 10.79 -7.06 10.16
C PRO A 86 12.20 -7.38 9.65
N GLU A 87 12.48 -8.64 9.37
CA GLU A 87 13.81 -9.09 8.95
C GLU A 87 14.23 -8.59 7.58
N VAL A 88 13.28 -8.12 6.73
CA VAL A 88 13.63 -7.58 5.41
C VAL A 88 13.51 -6.06 5.33
N ARG A 89 13.19 -5.40 6.44
CA ARG A 89 13.09 -3.95 6.46
C ARG A 89 14.46 -3.32 6.21
N GLY A 90 14.47 -2.23 5.44
CA GLY A 90 15.69 -1.56 5.06
C GLY A 90 16.50 -2.26 3.97
N ARG A 91 15.98 -3.34 3.39
CA ARG A 91 16.69 -4.12 2.37
C ARG A 91 16.10 -4.00 0.97
N GLY A 92 15.05 -3.18 0.80
CA GLY A 92 14.49 -2.89 -0.51
C GLY A 92 13.19 -3.62 -0.85
N ALA A 93 12.63 -4.40 0.07
CA ALA A 93 11.36 -5.11 -0.18
C ALA A 93 10.22 -4.13 -0.38
N GLY A 94 10.11 -3.11 0.48
CA GLY A 94 9.09 -2.08 0.35
C GLY A 94 9.22 -1.28 -0.94
N ALA A 95 10.47 -0.96 -1.32
CA ALA A 95 10.72 -0.24 -2.56
C ALA A 95 10.30 -1.07 -3.78
N ALA A 96 10.54 -2.38 -3.76
CA ALA A 96 10.10 -3.27 -4.84
C ALA A 96 8.57 -3.28 -4.97
N ILE A 97 7.86 -3.31 -3.85
CA ILE A 97 6.39 -3.25 -3.82
C ILE A 97 5.90 -1.93 -4.44
N VAL A 98 6.44 -0.80 -3.99
CA VAL A 98 5.97 0.51 -4.46
C VAL A 98 6.28 0.71 -5.95
N ARG A 99 7.44 0.27 -6.42
CA ARG A 99 7.76 0.33 -7.86
C ARG A 99 6.79 -0.49 -8.69
N TYR A 100 6.46 -1.69 -8.24
CA TYR A 100 5.46 -2.52 -8.89
C TYR A 100 4.11 -1.81 -8.90
N ALA A 101 3.68 -1.30 -7.74
CA ALA A 101 2.39 -0.62 -7.60
C ALA A 101 2.29 0.60 -8.53
N ALA A 102 3.35 1.39 -8.62
CA ALA A 102 3.38 2.57 -9.50
C ALA A 102 3.29 2.16 -10.97
N ASN A 103 4.06 1.17 -11.39
CA ASN A 103 4.05 0.69 -12.77
C ASN A 103 2.69 0.10 -13.14
N TRP A 104 2.15 -0.75 -12.26
CA TRP A 104 0.84 -1.36 -12.53
C TRP A 104 -0.26 -0.31 -12.60
N SER A 105 -0.29 0.65 -11.67
CA SER A 105 -1.29 1.70 -11.67
C SER A 105 -1.22 2.56 -12.93
N ARG A 106 -0.01 2.87 -13.38
CA ARG A 106 0.20 3.61 -14.64
C ARG A 106 -0.36 2.83 -15.83
N GLU A 107 -0.17 1.52 -15.86
CA GLU A 107 -0.71 0.66 -16.92
C GLU A 107 -2.22 0.63 -16.93
N GLN A 108 -2.86 0.87 -15.78
CA GLN A 108 -4.31 0.99 -15.70
C GLN A 108 -4.82 2.36 -16.14
N GLY A 109 -3.93 3.29 -16.48
CA GLY A 109 -4.32 4.64 -16.89
C GLY A 109 -4.35 5.64 -15.75
N ALA A 110 -3.92 5.27 -14.56
CA ALA A 110 -3.91 6.19 -13.43
C ALA A 110 -2.84 7.27 -13.61
N VAL A 111 -3.16 8.47 -13.15
CA VAL A 111 -2.26 9.62 -13.15
C VAL A 111 -1.55 9.74 -11.80
N TRP A 112 -2.18 9.26 -10.73
CA TRP A 112 -1.66 9.33 -9.37
C TRP A 112 -1.81 8.03 -8.64
N LEU A 113 -0.81 7.70 -7.80
CA LEU A 113 -0.90 6.67 -6.77
C LEU A 113 -0.80 7.38 -5.43
N TRP A 114 -1.76 7.14 -4.53
CA TRP A 114 -1.80 7.83 -3.25
C TRP A 114 -1.96 6.85 -2.09
N CYS A 115 -1.63 7.31 -0.89
CA CYS A 115 -1.82 6.54 0.33
C CYS A 115 -2.06 7.47 1.51
N ASP A 116 -2.67 6.94 2.56
CA ASP A 116 -2.72 7.58 3.87
C ASP A 116 -1.50 7.08 4.64
N ALA A 117 -0.43 7.87 4.65
CA ALA A 117 0.84 7.45 5.24
C ALA A 117 0.90 7.75 6.72
N ARG A 118 1.37 6.78 7.52
CA ARG A 118 1.69 7.00 8.92
C ARG A 118 2.99 7.82 9.02
N GLU A 119 3.11 8.63 10.07
CA GLU A 119 4.26 9.49 10.28
C GLU A 119 5.59 8.73 10.17
N ALA A 120 5.67 7.54 10.75
CA ALA A 120 6.89 6.73 10.71
C ALA A 120 7.30 6.34 9.28
N ALA A 121 6.36 6.33 8.34
CA ALA A 121 6.61 5.94 6.95
C ALA A 121 6.84 7.15 6.02
N PHE A 122 6.70 8.38 6.50
CA PHE A 122 6.89 9.56 5.66
C PHE A 122 8.25 9.56 4.94
N PRO A 123 9.39 9.31 5.61
CA PRO A 123 10.68 9.30 4.91
C PRO A 123 10.77 8.25 3.81
N PHE A 124 10.18 7.09 4.03
CA PHE A 124 10.15 6.03 3.02
C PHE A 124 9.41 6.49 1.76
N TYR A 125 8.20 7.03 1.93
CA TYR A 125 7.41 7.46 0.78
C TYR A 125 8.05 8.66 0.08
N GLU A 126 8.66 9.58 0.83
CA GLU A 126 9.40 10.69 0.22
C GLU A 126 10.54 10.19 -0.65
N ARG A 127 11.29 9.19 -0.19
CA ARG A 127 12.37 8.58 -0.99
C ARG A 127 11.83 7.91 -2.25
N MET A 128 10.60 7.43 -2.21
CA MET A 128 9.96 6.82 -3.38
C MET A 128 9.35 7.86 -4.35
N GLY A 129 9.46 9.15 -4.02
CA GLY A 129 8.97 10.22 -4.87
C GLY A 129 7.59 10.74 -4.53
N PHE A 130 6.96 10.22 -3.47
CA PHE A 130 5.67 10.74 -3.02
C PHE A 130 5.85 12.10 -2.36
N LYS A 131 4.81 12.93 -2.45
CA LYS A 131 4.77 14.24 -1.81
C LYS A 131 3.53 14.34 -0.95
N PHE A 132 3.60 15.17 0.10
CA PHE A 132 2.43 15.46 0.91
C PHE A 132 1.42 16.24 0.09
N VAL A 133 0.16 15.81 0.14
CA VAL A 133 -0.93 16.47 -0.58
C VAL A 133 -2.07 16.85 0.36
N SER A 134 -1.89 16.70 1.67
CA SER A 134 -2.87 17.10 2.67
C SER A 134 -2.15 17.61 3.92
N GLU A 135 -2.92 18.26 4.79
CA GLU A 135 -2.52 18.52 6.17
C GLU A 135 -2.46 17.22 6.95
N GLY A 136 -1.88 17.28 8.16
CA GLY A 136 -1.85 16.14 9.06
C GLY A 136 -3.22 15.87 9.68
N TYR A 137 -3.48 14.61 9.98
CA TYR A 137 -4.67 14.18 10.70
C TYR A 137 -4.33 13.00 11.59
N HIS A 138 -5.18 12.72 12.54
CA HIS A 138 -4.96 11.66 13.52
C HIS A 138 -5.94 10.52 13.28
N VAL A 139 -5.42 9.29 13.17
CA VAL A 139 -6.25 8.09 13.09
C VAL A 139 -6.30 7.45 14.47
N SER A 140 -7.50 7.27 15.01
CA SER A 140 -7.71 6.71 16.33
C SER A 140 -6.95 5.40 16.51
N GLU A 141 -6.21 5.28 17.61
CA GLU A 141 -5.43 4.11 18.00
C GLU A 141 -4.21 3.82 17.11
N ILE A 142 -4.02 4.56 16.01
CA ILE A 142 -2.88 4.38 15.11
C ILE A 142 -1.92 5.56 15.18
N GLY A 143 -2.44 6.79 15.16
CA GLY A 143 -1.62 7.99 15.34
C GLY A 143 -1.65 8.94 14.15
N PRO A 144 -0.64 9.83 14.06
CA PRO A 144 -0.59 10.86 13.03
C PRO A 144 -0.41 10.29 11.63
N HIS A 145 -1.14 10.87 10.69
CA HIS A 145 -1.12 10.50 9.27
C HIS A 145 -1.09 11.75 8.40
N ARG A 146 -0.67 11.58 7.15
CA ARG A 146 -0.87 12.56 6.08
C ARG A 146 -1.11 11.81 4.77
N MET A 147 -1.93 12.38 3.92
CA MET A 147 -2.08 11.85 2.57
C MET A 147 -0.85 12.21 1.75
N MET A 148 -0.30 11.22 1.07
CA MET A 148 0.86 11.39 0.19
C MET A 148 0.52 10.83 -1.19
N ALA A 149 1.08 11.41 -2.25
CA ALA A 149 0.78 10.99 -3.61
C ALA A 149 2.01 11.05 -4.51
N LEU A 150 2.05 10.12 -5.45
CA LEU A 150 3.09 10.00 -6.47
C LEU A 150 2.46 10.27 -7.83
N LYS A 151 2.99 11.23 -8.57
CA LYS A 151 2.59 11.46 -9.96
C LYS A 151 3.17 10.35 -10.82
N LEU A 152 2.33 9.69 -11.57
CA LEU A 152 2.72 8.56 -12.40
C LEU A 152 3.17 8.95 -13.82
#